data_950004198d70d9e3960ac3a68160bcc1
#
_entry.id   950004198d70d9e3960ac3a68160bcc1
#
_cell.length_a   1.000
_cell.length_b   1.000
_cell.length_c   1.000
_cell.angle_alpha   90.00
_cell.angle_beta   90.00
_cell.angle_gamma   90.00
#
_symmetry.space_group_name_H-M   'P 1'
#
loop_
_entity.id
_entity.type
_entity.pdbx_description
1 polymer ?
#
loop_
_entity_poly.entity_id
_entity_poly.type
_entity_poly.pdbx_seq_one_letter_code
_entity_poly.pdbx_strand_id
1 'polypeptide(L)'
;DSINYKEFAEKTKAGCCITTEKLKGYLPNNCVVILVKNVLFELAKVTKKFYPNSDIDYPDKSLSKPTKSKYPKVKFGNNVLIGKKVKIGKNTIIGSNTIIESKVSIGKKCVIGSQVMIKNTIIEDEVLIQDGSKIGLKGFGFIPIKGKNFRFPHIGRVILKNYVEIGSSCTIDRGSVDDTVIGENTFLDNQVHVAHNVKLGKNCMIAGQVGFAGSSTIGDNVSIGGQAGVSGHLKIGNNV
;
A
#
# COMPACT_ATOMS: atom_id res chain seq x y z
N ASP A 1 -18.49 9.95 -3.34
CA ASP A 1 -19.05 11.23 -2.86
C ASP A 1 -18.52 12.44 -3.62
N SER A 2 -17.84 12.26 -4.74
CA SER A 2 -17.30 13.32 -5.60
C SER A 2 -17.74 13.16 -7.04
N ILE A 3 -18.05 14.28 -7.71
CA ILE A 3 -18.38 14.33 -9.13
C ILE A 3 -17.25 13.82 -10.02
N ASN A 4 -16.01 13.85 -9.53
CA ASN A 4 -14.84 13.33 -10.26
C ASN A 4 -14.94 11.83 -10.59
N TYR A 5 -15.83 11.09 -9.92
CA TYR A 5 -16.08 9.67 -10.16
C TYR A 5 -17.34 9.39 -10.98
N LYS A 6 -17.94 10.41 -11.61
CA LYS A 6 -19.16 10.29 -12.39
C LYS A 6 -19.09 9.18 -13.44
N GLU A 7 -18.07 9.18 -14.29
CA GLU A 7 -17.91 8.16 -15.34
C GLU A 7 -17.81 6.73 -14.80
N PHE A 8 -17.16 6.54 -13.65
CA PHE A 8 -17.10 5.25 -12.99
C PHE A 8 -18.45 4.84 -12.40
N ALA A 9 -19.21 5.81 -11.87
CA ALA A 9 -20.54 5.59 -11.33
C ALA A 9 -21.51 5.16 -12.42
N GLU A 10 -21.54 5.85 -13.56
CA GLU A 10 -22.40 5.55 -14.71
C GLU A 10 -22.14 4.15 -15.32
N LYS A 11 -20.88 3.69 -15.26
CA LYS A 11 -20.46 2.40 -15.83
C LYS A 11 -20.39 1.28 -14.79
N THR A 12 -20.80 1.53 -13.54
CA THR A 12 -20.65 0.53 -12.47
C THR A 12 -21.50 -0.71 -12.73
N LYS A 13 -20.94 -1.89 -12.42
CA LYS A 13 -21.65 -3.17 -12.40
C LYS A 13 -22.00 -3.61 -10.97
N ALA A 14 -21.81 -2.71 -9.98
CA ALA A 14 -22.10 -3.03 -8.58
C ALA A 14 -23.61 -3.18 -8.36
N GLY A 15 -24.00 -4.21 -7.62
CA GLY A 15 -25.40 -4.41 -7.24
C GLY A 15 -25.94 -3.35 -6.27
N CYS A 16 -25.04 -2.64 -5.55
CA CYS A 16 -25.40 -1.62 -4.58
C CYS A 16 -24.33 -0.51 -4.52
N CYS A 17 -24.74 0.73 -4.30
CA CYS A 17 -23.86 1.87 -4.14
C CYS A 17 -24.28 2.79 -2.98
N ILE A 18 -23.32 3.17 -2.14
CA ILE A 18 -23.51 4.18 -1.10
C ILE A 18 -23.18 5.55 -1.69
N THR A 19 -24.14 6.47 -1.69
CA THR A 19 -23.98 7.80 -2.29
C THR A 19 -24.81 8.87 -1.59
N THR A 20 -24.71 10.11 -2.08
CA THR A 20 -25.53 11.23 -1.62
C THR A 20 -26.71 11.46 -2.55
N GLU A 21 -27.73 12.19 -2.05
CA GLU A 21 -28.90 12.59 -2.85
C GLU A 21 -28.50 13.31 -4.15
N LYS A 22 -27.46 14.14 -4.10
CA LYS A 22 -26.98 14.92 -5.25
C LYS A 22 -26.37 14.06 -6.38
N LEU A 23 -25.86 12.87 -6.05
CA LEU A 23 -25.10 12.04 -6.99
C LEU A 23 -25.83 10.76 -7.39
N LYS A 24 -27.01 10.47 -6.81
CA LYS A 24 -27.76 9.23 -7.10
C LYS A 24 -28.13 9.08 -8.57
N GLY A 25 -28.42 10.20 -9.26
CA GLY A 25 -28.84 10.19 -10.66
C GLY A 25 -27.76 9.74 -11.67
N TYR A 26 -26.51 9.57 -11.24
CA TYR A 26 -25.43 9.02 -12.07
C TYR A 26 -25.28 7.50 -11.98
N LEU A 27 -26.11 6.84 -11.17
CA LEU A 27 -26.04 5.38 -11.03
C LEU A 27 -27.01 4.69 -12.00
N PRO A 28 -26.64 3.50 -12.53
CA PRO A 28 -27.54 2.71 -13.36
C PRO A 28 -28.80 2.27 -12.60
N ASN A 29 -29.93 2.12 -13.31
CA ASN A 29 -31.22 1.75 -12.73
C ASN A 29 -31.22 0.39 -11.99
N ASN A 30 -30.29 -0.50 -12.35
CA ASN A 30 -30.14 -1.81 -11.74
C ASN A 30 -29.24 -1.81 -10.48
N CYS A 31 -28.69 -0.64 -10.10
CA CYS A 31 -27.86 -0.49 -8.91
C CYS A 31 -28.72 -0.03 -7.72
N VAL A 32 -28.75 -0.81 -6.64
CA VAL A 32 -29.45 -0.40 -5.41
C VAL A 32 -28.71 0.78 -4.79
N VAL A 33 -29.44 1.88 -4.54
CA VAL A 33 -28.87 3.13 -4.01
C VAL A 33 -29.11 3.22 -2.51
N ILE A 34 -28.04 3.33 -1.74
CA ILE A 34 -28.09 3.63 -0.31
C ILE A 34 -27.71 5.10 -0.10
N LEU A 35 -28.71 5.91 0.26
CA LEU A 35 -28.52 7.34 0.48
C LEU A 35 -28.00 7.63 1.87
N VAL A 36 -26.93 8.42 1.94
CA VAL A 36 -26.27 8.79 3.21
C VAL A 36 -25.82 10.25 3.18
N LYS A 37 -25.65 10.85 4.36
CA LYS A 37 -25.13 12.23 4.48
C LYS A 37 -23.60 12.30 4.33
N ASN A 38 -22.88 11.28 4.80
CA ASN A 38 -21.41 11.21 4.77
C ASN A 38 -20.98 9.83 4.24
N VAL A 39 -20.66 9.77 2.96
CA VAL A 39 -20.30 8.53 2.26
C VAL A 39 -19.04 7.90 2.85
N LEU A 40 -18.00 8.70 3.14
CA LEU A 40 -16.74 8.16 3.68
C LEU A 40 -16.94 7.53 5.06
N PHE A 41 -17.76 8.15 5.90
CA PHE A 41 -18.06 7.61 7.23
C PHE A 41 -18.84 6.29 7.17
N GLU A 42 -19.86 6.23 6.33
CA GLU A 42 -20.63 5.00 6.17
C GLU A 42 -19.78 3.89 5.49
N LEU A 43 -18.96 4.25 4.50
CA LEU A 43 -17.99 3.32 3.91
C LEU A 43 -17.04 2.76 4.97
N ALA A 44 -16.51 3.60 5.85
CA ALA A 44 -15.63 3.15 6.93
C ALA A 44 -16.35 2.17 7.89
N LYS A 45 -17.62 2.42 8.22
CA LYS A 45 -18.43 1.51 9.06
C LYS A 45 -18.68 0.17 8.36
N VAL A 46 -19.04 0.20 7.09
CA VAL A 46 -19.24 -1.02 6.27
C VAL A 46 -17.93 -1.81 6.16
N THR A 47 -16.82 -1.12 5.85
CA THR A 47 -15.50 -1.78 5.76
C THR A 47 -15.13 -2.47 7.07
N LYS A 48 -15.37 -1.85 8.23
CA LYS A 48 -15.12 -2.49 9.53
C LYS A 48 -16.00 -3.71 9.80
N LYS A 49 -17.21 -3.79 9.24
CA LYS A 49 -18.05 -4.99 9.35
C LYS A 49 -17.46 -6.19 8.59
N PHE A 50 -16.94 -5.95 7.38
CA PHE A 50 -16.32 -7.02 6.57
C PHE A 50 -14.89 -7.34 7.03
N TYR A 51 -14.19 -6.35 7.56
CA TYR A 51 -12.78 -6.46 8.00
C TYR A 51 -12.65 -5.94 9.44
N PRO A 52 -13.07 -6.70 10.44
CA PRO A 52 -12.90 -6.33 11.85
C PRO A 52 -11.42 -6.05 12.15
N ASN A 53 -11.15 -5.02 12.94
CA ASN A 53 -9.81 -4.59 13.32
C ASN A 53 -8.95 -3.95 12.20
N SER A 54 -9.55 -3.58 11.06
CA SER A 54 -8.83 -2.92 9.96
C SER A 54 -8.49 -1.45 10.20
N ASP A 55 -8.92 -0.89 11.31
CA ASP A 55 -8.62 0.47 11.74
C ASP A 55 -7.32 0.60 12.56
N ILE A 56 -6.74 -0.52 12.99
CA ILE A 56 -5.49 -0.59 13.76
C ILE A 56 -4.62 -1.70 13.19
N ASP A 57 -3.30 -1.47 13.11
CA ASP A 57 -2.33 -2.52 12.83
C ASP A 57 -1.98 -3.27 14.12
N TYR A 58 -2.74 -4.30 14.43
CA TYR A 58 -2.44 -5.17 15.55
C TYR A 58 -1.20 -6.02 15.28
N PRO A 59 -0.38 -6.30 16.32
CA PRO A 59 0.76 -7.19 16.18
C PRO A 59 0.36 -8.59 15.69
N ASP A 60 1.11 -9.14 14.73
CA ASP A 60 0.91 -10.51 14.25
C ASP A 60 1.40 -11.54 15.28
N LYS A 61 0.46 -12.25 15.90
CA LYS A 61 0.75 -13.30 16.88
C LYS A 61 1.25 -14.61 16.25
N SER A 62 1.31 -14.71 14.93
CA SER A 62 1.73 -15.92 14.22
C SER A 62 3.22 -15.97 13.89
N LEU A 63 3.97 -14.95 14.28
CA LEU A 63 5.40 -14.82 14.00
C LEU A 63 6.21 -15.97 14.59
N SER A 64 7.08 -16.56 13.78
CA SER A 64 7.99 -17.64 14.18
C SER A 64 9.27 -17.60 13.36
N LYS A 65 10.32 -18.27 13.83
CA LYS A 65 11.57 -18.44 13.07
C LYS A 65 11.33 -19.25 11.79
N PRO A 66 11.91 -18.86 10.63
CA PRO A 66 11.82 -19.64 9.40
C PRO A 66 12.55 -20.97 9.53
N THR A 67 12.05 -21.99 8.83
CA THR A 67 12.72 -23.29 8.75
C THR A 67 13.24 -23.55 7.33
N LYS A 68 14.39 -24.22 7.23
CA LYS A 68 14.98 -24.60 5.91
C LYS A 68 14.05 -25.52 5.12
N SER A 69 13.29 -26.38 5.77
CA SER A 69 12.33 -27.28 5.11
C SER A 69 11.23 -26.52 4.38
N LYS A 70 10.74 -25.42 4.96
CA LYS A 70 9.70 -24.59 4.36
C LYS A 70 10.24 -23.64 3.27
N TYR A 71 11.49 -23.19 3.41
CA TYR A 71 12.12 -22.23 2.48
C TYR A 71 13.52 -22.71 2.05
N PRO A 72 13.63 -23.83 1.29
CA PRO A 72 14.91 -24.53 1.07
C PRO A 72 15.94 -23.74 0.23
N LYS A 73 15.51 -22.76 -0.53
CA LYS A 73 16.37 -21.92 -1.39
C LYS A 73 16.35 -20.44 -1.01
N VAL A 74 16.05 -20.13 0.25
CA VAL A 74 16.07 -18.77 0.79
C VAL A 74 17.16 -18.67 1.85
N LYS A 75 17.93 -17.57 1.83
CA LYS A 75 18.94 -17.28 2.85
C LYS A 75 18.35 -16.32 3.88
N PHE A 76 18.56 -16.63 5.17
CA PHE A 76 18.07 -15.82 6.27
C PHE A 76 19.25 -15.38 7.15
N GLY A 77 19.25 -14.12 7.55
CA GLY A 77 20.08 -13.60 8.63
C GLY A 77 19.59 -14.05 10.00
N ASN A 78 20.15 -13.46 11.04
CA ASN A 78 19.79 -13.76 12.41
C ASN A 78 18.46 -13.10 12.83
N ASN A 79 17.72 -13.73 13.75
CA ASN A 79 16.50 -13.19 14.36
C ASN A 79 15.40 -12.79 13.36
N VAL A 80 15.31 -13.45 12.22
CA VAL A 80 14.20 -13.24 11.26
C VAL A 80 12.94 -13.89 11.80
N LEU A 81 11.82 -13.17 11.75
CA LEU A 81 10.50 -13.66 12.14
C LEU A 81 9.53 -13.62 10.94
N ILE A 82 8.80 -14.71 10.75
CA ILE A 82 7.88 -14.88 9.60
C ILE A 82 6.51 -15.34 10.09
N GLY A 83 5.46 -14.66 9.62
CA GLY A 83 4.08 -14.97 9.91
C GLY A 83 3.50 -16.14 9.11
N LYS A 84 2.26 -16.52 9.43
CA LYS A 84 1.54 -17.60 8.72
C LYS A 84 1.26 -17.23 7.27
N LYS A 85 1.27 -18.24 6.38
CA LYS A 85 0.95 -18.11 4.95
C LYS A 85 1.86 -17.14 4.16
N VAL A 86 3.05 -16.82 4.67
CA VAL A 86 4.07 -16.09 3.90
C VAL A 86 4.62 -17.00 2.81
N LYS A 87 4.81 -16.42 1.62
CA LYS A 87 5.45 -17.06 0.47
C LYS A 87 6.73 -16.32 0.14
N ILE A 88 7.84 -17.03 -0.10
CA ILE A 88 9.14 -16.43 -0.49
C ILE A 88 9.70 -17.25 -1.65
N GLY A 89 10.00 -16.56 -2.74
CA GLY A 89 10.58 -17.15 -3.94
C GLY A 89 12.04 -17.59 -3.75
N LYS A 90 12.51 -18.46 -4.67
CA LYS A 90 13.86 -19.03 -4.63
C LYS A 90 14.94 -17.96 -4.78
N ASN A 91 16.08 -18.20 -4.15
CA ASN A 91 17.28 -17.34 -4.19
C ASN A 91 17.10 -15.95 -3.58
N THR A 92 16.03 -15.74 -2.80
CA THR A 92 15.81 -14.51 -2.03
C THR A 92 16.66 -14.54 -0.76
N ILE A 93 17.15 -13.36 -0.35
CA ILE A 93 17.98 -13.14 0.84
C ILE A 93 17.22 -12.21 1.76
N ILE A 94 17.12 -12.58 3.03
CA ILE A 94 16.47 -11.79 4.08
C ILE A 94 17.49 -11.46 5.16
N GLY A 95 17.71 -10.17 5.41
CA GLY A 95 18.63 -9.65 6.42
C GLY A 95 18.19 -9.89 7.86
N SER A 96 19.10 -9.64 8.78
CA SER A 96 18.91 -9.89 10.22
C SER A 96 17.85 -8.97 10.84
N ASN A 97 17.16 -9.46 11.88
CA ASN A 97 16.14 -8.72 12.64
C ASN A 97 14.94 -8.24 11.76
N THR A 98 14.72 -8.86 10.61
CA THR A 98 13.62 -8.53 9.69
C THR A 98 12.35 -9.30 10.07
N ILE A 99 11.23 -8.61 10.04
CA ILE A 99 9.91 -9.15 10.37
C ILE A 99 9.03 -9.13 9.13
N ILE A 100 8.50 -10.30 8.75
CA ILE A 100 7.58 -10.46 7.62
C ILE A 100 6.27 -11.00 8.17
N GLU A 101 5.23 -10.16 8.24
CA GLU A 101 3.94 -10.56 8.79
C GLU A 101 3.15 -11.49 7.86
N SER A 102 2.08 -12.05 8.40
CA SER A 102 1.27 -13.06 7.71
C SER A 102 0.74 -12.61 6.35
N LYS A 103 0.61 -13.57 5.42
CA LYS A 103 0.06 -13.41 4.06
C LYS A 103 0.90 -12.54 3.10
N VAL A 104 2.08 -12.08 3.49
CA VAL A 104 3.03 -11.41 2.57
C VAL A 104 3.51 -12.40 1.51
N SER A 105 3.67 -11.91 0.28
CA SER A 105 4.26 -12.67 -0.82
C SER A 105 5.50 -11.95 -1.34
N ILE A 106 6.62 -12.65 -1.44
CA ILE A 106 7.91 -12.16 -1.95
C ILE A 106 8.33 -13.05 -3.12
N GLY A 107 8.71 -12.44 -4.21
CA GLY A 107 9.17 -13.10 -5.43
C GLY A 107 10.54 -13.74 -5.29
N LYS A 108 11.15 -14.09 -6.43
CA LYS A 108 12.46 -14.73 -6.54
C LYS A 108 13.57 -13.68 -6.58
N LYS A 109 14.78 -14.09 -6.13
CA LYS A 109 16.01 -13.29 -6.22
C LYS A 109 15.88 -11.88 -5.57
N CYS A 110 14.94 -11.68 -4.68
CA CYS A 110 14.84 -10.43 -3.91
C CYS A 110 15.94 -10.35 -2.86
N VAL A 111 16.34 -9.13 -2.53
CA VAL A 111 17.25 -8.85 -1.42
C VAL A 111 16.55 -7.91 -0.45
N ILE A 112 16.25 -8.42 0.73
CA ILE A 112 15.61 -7.66 1.81
C ILE A 112 16.65 -7.44 2.88
N GLY A 113 16.91 -6.19 3.20
CA GLY A 113 17.90 -5.77 4.18
C GLY A 113 17.56 -6.16 5.63
N SER A 114 18.35 -5.67 6.55
CA SER A 114 18.18 -5.90 7.98
C SER A 114 17.18 -4.91 8.58
N GLN A 115 16.52 -5.30 9.69
CA GLN A 115 15.56 -4.46 10.42
C GLN A 115 14.38 -3.97 9.56
N VAL A 116 14.09 -4.64 8.47
CA VAL A 116 12.95 -4.34 7.59
C VAL A 116 11.67 -4.93 8.21
N MET A 117 10.55 -4.19 8.12
CA MET A 117 9.23 -4.70 8.47
C MET A 117 8.34 -4.72 7.24
N ILE A 118 7.74 -5.87 6.95
CA ILE A 118 6.87 -6.05 5.78
C ILE A 118 5.51 -6.59 6.22
N LYS A 119 4.44 -5.86 5.89
CA LYS A 119 3.04 -6.22 6.16
C LYS A 119 2.21 -6.03 4.89
N ASN A 120 1.11 -6.75 4.75
CA ASN A 120 0.09 -6.47 3.73
C ASN A 120 0.68 -6.15 2.33
N THR A 121 1.71 -6.89 1.90
CA THR A 121 2.51 -6.55 0.71
C THR A 121 2.67 -7.72 -0.22
N ILE A 122 2.67 -7.43 -1.52
CA ILE A 122 3.12 -8.32 -2.58
C ILE A 122 4.38 -7.69 -3.19
N ILE A 123 5.46 -8.43 -3.19
CA ILE A 123 6.75 -8.07 -3.79
C ILE A 123 6.97 -9.02 -4.95
N GLU A 124 7.17 -8.49 -6.14
CA GLU A 124 7.47 -9.27 -7.34
C GLU A 124 8.96 -9.70 -7.37
N ASP A 125 9.48 -10.14 -8.48
CA ASP A 125 10.82 -10.71 -8.60
C ASP A 125 11.91 -9.61 -8.63
N GLU A 126 13.11 -9.94 -8.12
CA GLU A 126 14.34 -9.13 -8.22
C GLU A 126 14.22 -7.72 -7.57
N VAL A 127 13.42 -7.61 -6.52
CA VAL A 127 13.25 -6.37 -5.74
C VAL A 127 14.33 -6.26 -4.67
N LEU A 128 14.90 -5.06 -4.50
CA LEU A 128 15.82 -4.71 -3.43
C LEU A 128 15.14 -3.79 -2.42
N ILE A 129 15.21 -4.11 -1.12
CA ILE A 129 14.77 -3.25 -0.03
C ILE A 129 15.93 -3.11 0.96
N GLN A 130 16.41 -1.90 1.17
CA GLN A 130 17.52 -1.61 2.08
C GLN A 130 17.06 -1.55 3.54
N ASP A 131 18.04 -1.49 4.44
CA ASP A 131 17.89 -1.62 5.88
C ASP A 131 16.90 -0.61 6.48
N GLY A 132 16.18 -1.04 7.49
CA GLY A 132 15.32 -0.19 8.31
C GLY A 132 13.96 0.19 7.70
N SER A 133 13.70 -0.13 6.43
CA SER A 133 12.46 0.26 5.74
C SER A 133 11.22 -0.44 6.28
N LYS A 134 10.08 0.26 6.24
CA LYS A 134 8.78 -0.21 6.73
C LYS A 134 7.77 -0.22 5.58
N ILE A 135 7.31 -1.40 5.18
CA ILE A 135 6.46 -1.59 3.99
C ILE A 135 5.10 -2.15 4.40
N GLY A 136 4.02 -1.53 3.91
CA GLY A 136 2.65 -2.01 4.08
C GLY A 136 2.03 -1.70 5.43
N LEU A 137 2.55 -0.70 6.15
CA LEU A 137 1.95 -0.17 7.36
C LEU A 137 0.66 0.56 7.03
N LYS A 138 -0.14 0.81 8.07
CA LYS A 138 -1.39 1.55 7.93
C LYS A 138 -1.13 3.02 7.63
N GLY A 139 -1.77 3.55 6.60
CA GLY A 139 -1.67 4.95 6.22
C GLY A 139 -2.41 5.92 7.16
N PHE A 140 -2.18 7.20 6.96
CA PHE A 140 -2.77 8.30 7.70
C PHE A 140 -4.14 8.68 7.13
N GLY A 141 -5.20 8.00 7.59
CA GLY A 141 -6.57 8.21 7.14
C GLY A 141 -7.53 8.46 8.31
N PHE A 142 -8.17 9.64 8.33
CA PHE A 142 -9.13 10.04 9.36
C PHE A 142 -10.32 10.78 8.76
N ILE A 143 -11.48 10.65 9.42
CA ILE A 143 -12.69 11.38 9.11
C ILE A 143 -13.03 12.22 10.35
N PRO A 144 -12.96 13.56 10.28
CA PRO A 144 -13.34 14.41 11.40
C PRO A 144 -14.87 14.37 11.58
N ILE A 145 -15.36 13.97 12.75
CA ILE A 145 -16.78 13.91 13.08
C ILE A 145 -17.01 14.46 14.49
N LYS A 146 -17.75 15.56 14.59
CA LYS A 146 -18.22 16.15 15.88
C LYS A 146 -17.15 16.14 16.98
N GLY A 147 -15.98 16.73 16.71
CA GLY A 147 -14.89 16.85 17.68
C GLY A 147 -14.06 15.58 17.91
N LYS A 148 -14.25 14.53 17.10
CA LYS A 148 -13.47 13.30 17.13
C LYS A 148 -12.91 12.99 15.75
N ASN A 149 -11.70 12.43 15.71
CA ASN A 149 -11.14 11.85 14.49
C ASN A 149 -11.48 10.36 14.41
N PHE A 150 -12.37 10.00 13.50
CA PHE A 150 -12.68 8.60 13.22
C PHE A 150 -11.64 8.02 12.27
N ARG A 151 -10.95 6.96 12.69
CA ARG A 151 -9.91 6.33 11.89
C ARG A 151 -10.51 5.56 10.71
N PHE A 152 -10.09 5.90 9.50
CA PHE A 152 -10.51 5.18 8.29
C PHE A 152 -9.78 3.81 8.22
N PRO A 153 -10.50 2.71 7.97
CA PRO A 153 -9.87 1.40 7.82
C PRO A 153 -9.02 1.33 6.54
N HIS A 154 -7.86 0.68 6.63
CA HIS A 154 -7.01 0.39 5.47
C HIS A 154 -6.98 -1.12 5.27
N ILE A 155 -7.44 -1.59 4.10
CA ILE A 155 -7.55 -3.01 3.73
C ILE A 155 -6.79 -3.36 2.46
N GLY A 156 -6.31 -2.35 1.74
CA GLY A 156 -5.45 -2.51 0.57
C GLY A 156 -4.05 -3.01 0.93
N ARG A 157 -3.21 -3.10 -0.05
CA ARG A 157 -1.84 -3.63 0.05
C ARG A 157 -0.83 -2.63 -0.50
N VAL A 158 0.45 -2.98 -0.36
CA VAL A 158 1.53 -2.45 -1.19
C VAL A 158 1.86 -3.48 -2.26
N ILE A 159 2.05 -3.03 -3.49
CA ILE A 159 2.54 -3.83 -4.60
C ILE A 159 3.87 -3.24 -5.08
N LEU A 160 4.96 -3.97 -4.90
CA LEU A 160 6.26 -3.64 -5.48
C LEU A 160 6.46 -4.48 -6.73
N LYS A 161 6.60 -3.83 -7.87
CA LYS A 161 6.78 -4.49 -9.17
C LYS A 161 8.23 -4.99 -9.34
N ASN A 162 8.50 -5.74 -10.41
CA ASN A 162 9.84 -6.26 -10.67
C ASN A 162 10.89 -5.16 -10.69
N TYR A 163 12.11 -5.48 -10.22
CA TYR A 163 13.29 -4.62 -10.25
C TYR A 163 13.15 -3.30 -9.48
N VAL A 164 12.18 -3.18 -8.58
CA VAL A 164 12.05 -2.00 -7.72
C VAL A 164 13.18 -1.98 -6.69
N GLU A 165 13.78 -0.82 -6.48
CA GLU A 165 14.76 -0.57 -5.41
C GLU A 165 14.18 0.41 -4.39
N ILE A 166 14.26 0.04 -3.11
CA ILE A 166 13.82 0.85 -1.97
C ILE A 166 15.02 1.13 -1.09
N GLY A 167 15.38 2.39 -0.93
CA GLY A 167 16.45 2.87 -0.07
C GLY A 167 16.19 2.62 1.42
N SER A 168 17.17 2.97 2.23
CA SER A 168 17.11 2.75 3.68
C SER A 168 16.09 3.66 4.36
N SER A 169 15.45 3.13 5.41
CA SER A 169 14.51 3.86 6.26
C SER A 169 13.31 4.49 5.51
N CYS A 170 12.95 3.95 4.36
CA CYS A 170 11.73 4.33 3.65
C CYS A 170 10.47 3.84 4.37
N THR A 171 9.37 4.57 4.20
CA THR A 171 8.05 4.18 4.71
C THR A 171 7.05 4.16 3.57
N ILE A 172 6.44 3.00 3.31
CA ILE A 172 5.44 2.83 2.24
C ILE A 172 4.16 2.29 2.86
N ASP A 173 3.12 3.11 2.88
CA ASP A 173 1.83 2.76 3.44
C ASP A 173 1.00 1.91 2.49
N ARG A 174 0.25 0.96 3.05
CA ARG A 174 -0.75 0.22 2.27
C ARG A 174 -1.92 1.12 1.85
N GLY A 175 -2.56 0.78 0.77
CA GLY A 175 -3.75 1.48 0.33
C GLY A 175 -4.94 1.33 1.30
N SER A 176 -5.88 2.23 1.20
CA SER A 176 -7.12 2.19 2.00
C SER A 176 -8.06 1.08 1.49
N VAL A 177 -8.78 1.31 0.41
CA VAL A 177 -9.62 0.30 -0.24
C VAL A 177 -8.91 -0.32 -1.46
N ASP A 178 -8.16 0.49 -2.20
CA ASP A 178 -7.30 0.08 -3.31
C ASP A 178 -5.83 -0.03 -2.84
N ASP A 179 -4.94 -0.57 -3.66
CA ASP A 179 -3.53 -0.81 -3.34
C ASP A 179 -2.67 0.46 -3.52
N THR A 180 -1.52 0.55 -2.84
CA THR A 180 -0.39 1.44 -3.15
C THR A 180 0.53 0.68 -4.10
N VAL A 181 0.98 1.29 -5.20
CA VAL A 181 1.75 0.58 -6.23
C VAL A 181 3.04 1.33 -6.57
N ILE A 182 4.16 0.63 -6.58
CA ILE A 182 5.43 1.10 -7.10
C ILE A 182 5.71 0.32 -8.40
N GLY A 183 5.79 1.05 -9.50
CA GLY A 183 5.98 0.51 -10.84
C GLY A 183 7.35 -0.14 -11.06
N GLU A 184 7.45 -0.95 -12.08
CA GLU A 184 8.64 -1.70 -12.44
C GLU A 184 9.87 -0.80 -12.61
N ASN A 185 11.05 -1.26 -12.13
CA ASN A 185 12.33 -0.57 -12.26
C ASN A 185 12.32 0.87 -11.69
N THR A 186 11.49 1.14 -10.69
CA THR A 186 11.44 2.44 -9.99
C THR A 186 12.32 2.40 -8.75
N PHE A 187 13.16 3.41 -8.59
CA PHE A 187 14.14 3.52 -7.51
C PHE A 187 13.77 4.65 -6.57
N LEU A 188 13.65 4.32 -5.29
CA LEU A 188 13.45 5.27 -4.21
C LEU A 188 14.72 5.33 -3.37
N ASP A 189 15.29 6.50 -3.22
CA ASP A 189 16.44 6.74 -2.33
C ASP A 189 15.99 6.75 -0.85
N ASN A 190 16.91 7.00 0.05
CA ASN A 190 16.72 6.89 1.48
C ASN A 190 15.63 7.83 2.04
N GLN A 191 14.91 7.35 3.07
CA GLN A 191 13.91 8.13 3.81
C GLN A 191 12.75 8.67 2.96
N VAL A 192 12.47 8.06 1.81
CA VAL A 192 11.28 8.41 1.02
C VAL A 192 10.03 7.93 1.73
N HIS A 193 9.00 8.80 1.79
CA HIS A 193 7.68 8.45 2.29
C HIS A 193 6.67 8.32 1.15
N VAL A 194 6.02 7.17 1.04
CA VAL A 194 4.93 6.93 0.09
C VAL A 194 3.64 6.65 0.88
N ALA A 195 2.72 7.60 0.90
CA ALA A 195 1.45 7.45 1.59
C ALA A 195 0.49 6.49 0.87
N HIS A 196 -0.64 6.22 1.51
CA HIS A 196 -1.65 5.28 1.02
C HIS A 196 -2.20 5.63 -0.37
N ASN A 197 -2.49 4.62 -1.18
CA ASN A 197 -3.08 4.73 -2.51
C ASN A 197 -2.24 5.48 -3.56
N VAL A 198 -0.98 5.78 -3.28
CA VAL A 198 -0.07 6.36 -4.26
C VAL A 198 0.20 5.35 -5.37
N LYS A 199 0.26 5.84 -6.60
CA LYS A 199 0.65 5.06 -7.78
C LYS A 199 1.90 5.69 -8.39
N LEU A 200 3.05 5.07 -8.26
CA LEU A 200 4.27 5.44 -8.99
C LEU A 200 4.36 4.57 -10.26
N GLY A 201 4.64 5.22 -11.37
CA GLY A 201 4.87 4.58 -12.66
C GLY A 201 6.18 3.79 -12.73
N LYS A 202 6.57 3.39 -13.92
CA LYS A 202 7.80 2.64 -14.20
C LYS A 202 8.99 3.57 -14.37
N ASN A 203 10.21 3.04 -14.13
CA ASN A 203 11.47 3.73 -14.38
C ASN A 203 11.58 5.11 -13.69
N CYS A 204 10.92 5.32 -12.57
CA CYS A 204 11.02 6.57 -11.82
C CYS A 204 12.29 6.59 -10.97
N MET A 205 12.87 7.79 -10.79
CA MET A 205 14.02 8.04 -9.91
C MET A 205 13.62 9.07 -8.86
N ILE A 206 13.50 8.64 -7.62
CA ILE A 206 13.00 9.46 -6.52
C ILE A 206 14.12 9.66 -5.51
N ALA A 207 14.63 10.89 -5.42
CA ALA A 207 15.73 11.21 -4.53
C ALA A 207 15.30 11.23 -3.04
N GLY A 208 16.30 11.34 -2.15
CA GLY A 208 16.12 11.19 -0.71
C GLY A 208 15.12 12.16 -0.09
N GLN A 209 14.41 11.68 0.93
CA GLN A 209 13.45 12.46 1.73
C GLN A 209 12.26 13.04 0.93
N VAL A 210 11.99 12.56 -0.28
CA VAL A 210 10.76 12.92 -1.01
C VAL A 210 9.55 12.35 -0.30
N GLY A 211 8.46 13.12 -0.24
CA GLY A 211 7.19 12.72 0.34
C GLY A 211 6.04 12.74 -0.67
N PHE A 212 5.32 11.63 -0.81
CA PHE A 212 4.10 11.55 -1.61
C PHE A 212 2.89 11.48 -0.69
N ALA A 213 2.03 12.48 -0.73
CA ALA A 213 0.76 12.44 -0.01
C ALA A 213 -0.26 11.49 -0.69
N GLY A 214 -1.24 11.04 0.09
CA GLY A 214 -2.17 9.99 -0.32
C GLY A 214 -2.86 10.22 -1.65
N SER A 215 -3.05 9.15 -2.41
CA SER A 215 -3.78 9.12 -3.69
C SER A 215 -3.15 9.96 -4.82
N SER A 216 -1.89 10.37 -4.70
CA SER A 216 -1.17 10.97 -5.83
C SER A 216 -0.81 9.91 -6.87
N THR A 217 -0.75 10.31 -8.14
CA THR A 217 -0.42 9.44 -9.27
C THR A 217 0.73 10.06 -10.04
N ILE A 218 1.80 9.31 -10.18
CA ILE A 218 3.01 9.71 -10.89
C ILE A 218 3.18 8.79 -12.10
N GLY A 219 3.40 9.39 -13.25
CA GLY A 219 3.58 8.67 -14.52
C GLY A 219 4.91 7.91 -14.61
N ASP A 220 5.21 7.41 -15.80
CA ASP A 220 6.44 6.69 -16.11
C ASP A 220 7.61 7.65 -16.38
N ASN A 221 8.86 7.20 -16.10
CA ASN A 221 10.09 7.94 -16.35
C ASN A 221 10.12 9.33 -15.69
N VAL A 222 9.67 9.43 -14.44
CA VAL A 222 9.66 10.68 -13.67
C VAL A 222 10.87 10.72 -12.74
N SER A 223 11.54 11.90 -12.69
CA SER A 223 12.65 12.17 -11.76
C SER A 223 12.24 13.27 -10.77
N ILE A 224 12.35 13.00 -9.46
CA ILE A 224 12.00 13.97 -8.42
C ILE A 224 13.21 14.23 -7.52
N GLY A 225 13.59 15.50 -7.43
CA GLY A 225 14.71 15.98 -6.59
C GLY A 225 14.43 15.79 -5.10
N GLY A 226 15.51 15.71 -4.31
CA GLY A 226 15.43 15.45 -2.87
C GLY A 226 14.61 16.48 -2.10
N GLN A 227 13.98 16.02 -1.00
CA GLN A 227 13.14 16.83 -0.11
C GLN A 227 11.89 17.45 -0.76
N ALA A 228 11.55 17.05 -1.98
CA ALA A 228 10.30 17.51 -2.62
C ALA A 228 9.07 16.86 -1.98
N GLY A 229 7.98 17.62 -1.91
CA GLY A 229 6.68 17.15 -1.45
C GLY A 229 5.64 17.13 -2.56
N VAL A 230 4.96 16.02 -2.78
CA VAL A 230 3.85 15.90 -3.73
C VAL A 230 2.54 15.87 -2.95
N SER A 231 1.67 16.85 -3.17
CA SER A 231 0.36 16.93 -2.50
C SER A 231 -0.57 15.79 -2.89
N GLY A 232 -1.52 15.50 -2.02
CA GLY A 232 -2.51 14.44 -2.25
C GLY A 232 -3.38 14.68 -3.49
N HIS A 233 -3.79 13.58 -4.12
CA HIS A 233 -4.66 13.57 -5.32
C HIS A 233 -4.10 14.29 -6.55
N LEU A 234 -2.82 14.71 -6.54
CA LEU A 234 -2.16 15.26 -7.72
C LEU A 234 -1.80 14.17 -8.72
N LYS A 235 -1.71 14.59 -9.99
CA LYS A 235 -1.19 13.78 -11.09
C LYS A 235 0.03 14.45 -11.69
N ILE A 236 1.14 13.73 -11.77
CA ILE A 236 2.34 14.09 -12.52
C ILE A 236 2.36 13.22 -13.77
N GLY A 237 2.55 13.83 -14.94
CA GLY A 237 2.60 13.12 -16.22
C GLY A 237 3.85 12.24 -16.38
N ASN A 238 4.00 11.63 -17.55
CA ASN A 238 5.20 10.88 -17.90
C ASN A 238 6.35 11.79 -18.30
N ASN A 239 7.60 11.30 -18.17
CA ASN A 239 8.81 11.97 -18.67
C ASN A 239 9.03 13.38 -18.06
N VAL A 240 8.84 13.52 -16.77
CA VAL A 240 9.03 14.76 -16.01
C VAL A 240 10.28 14.68 -15.14
#